data_8ab05af258be3611979ea0dd46022cd7
#
_entry.id   8ab05af258be3611979ea0dd46022cd7
#
_cell.length_a   1.000
_cell.length_b   1.000
_cell.length_c   1.000
_cell.angle_alpha   90.00
_cell.angle_beta   90.00
_cell.angle_gamma   90.00
#
_symmetry.space_group_name_H-M   'P 1'
#
loop_
_entity.id
_entity.type
_entity.pdbx_description
1 polymer ?
#
loop_
_entity_poly.entity_id
_entity_poly.type
_entity_poly.pdbx_seq_one_letter_code
_entity_poly.pdbx_strand_id
1 'polypeptide(L)'
;MKKVLNSEAVKIIALVTMLIDHIGYIMYGHIDTGVYNVLRGIGRISFPLFAFLIAEGFFYTKDEKKYLLRIISFAFISEIPFNMMTGGRIIYTGSVNVLFTFTIALLVLYVCRYYDKKGLGFGILHFLTAVVGMALAFLIRSDYSYCGVALVFVFYYMRYNKGTGYYFTAALIMILYGESISSLAAVFSLVFIYLYNGEKGKYGNRIKWFFYVFYPVHMMILGIIGRFL
;
A
#
# COMPACT_ATOMS: atom_id res chain seq x y z
N MET A 1 3.96 -25.22 5.26
CA MET A 1 3.93 -24.93 3.79
C MET A 1 5.26 -24.33 3.37
N LYS A 2 5.79 -24.72 2.20
CA LYS A 2 7.03 -24.18 1.65
C LYS A 2 6.82 -22.73 1.19
N LYS A 3 7.67 -21.79 1.60
CA LYS A 3 7.62 -20.39 1.16
C LYS A 3 8.14 -20.30 -0.27
N VAL A 4 7.30 -19.95 -1.22
CA VAL A 4 7.57 -20.06 -2.66
C VAL A 4 7.58 -18.73 -3.41
N LEU A 5 7.07 -17.63 -2.79
CA LEU A 5 6.97 -16.33 -3.44
C LEU A 5 8.17 -15.45 -3.06
N ASN A 6 8.85 -14.93 -4.06
CA ASN A 6 9.85 -13.88 -3.88
C ASN A 6 9.24 -12.47 -3.98
N SER A 7 10.01 -11.43 -3.69
CA SER A 7 9.53 -10.04 -3.73
C SER A 7 9.00 -9.61 -5.10
N GLU A 8 9.54 -10.14 -6.20
CA GLU A 8 9.06 -9.82 -7.56
C GLU A 8 7.69 -10.42 -7.80
N ALA A 9 7.48 -11.69 -7.43
CA ALA A 9 6.18 -12.33 -7.55
C ALA A 9 5.09 -11.60 -6.77
N VAL A 10 5.38 -11.22 -5.51
CA VAL A 10 4.44 -10.45 -4.68
C VAL A 10 4.14 -9.08 -5.31
N LYS A 11 5.14 -8.39 -5.88
CA LYS A 11 4.94 -7.11 -6.59
C LYS A 11 4.07 -7.27 -7.82
N ILE A 12 4.28 -8.32 -8.61
CA ILE A 12 3.48 -8.58 -9.81
C ILE A 12 2.02 -8.86 -9.42
N ILE A 13 1.79 -9.69 -8.39
CA ILE A 13 0.43 -9.96 -7.88
C ILE A 13 -0.23 -8.65 -7.44
N ALA A 14 0.47 -7.83 -6.63
CA ALA A 14 -0.04 -6.56 -6.16
C ALA A 14 -0.38 -5.60 -7.31
N LEU A 15 0.45 -5.56 -8.35
CA LEU A 15 0.28 -4.69 -9.51
C LEU A 15 -0.90 -5.15 -10.39
N VAL A 16 -1.03 -6.45 -10.63
CA VAL A 16 -2.14 -7.02 -11.43
C VAL A 16 -3.47 -6.79 -10.69
N THR A 17 -3.53 -7.08 -9.40
CA THR A 17 -4.74 -6.87 -8.60
C THR A 17 -5.10 -5.39 -8.49
N MET A 18 -4.11 -4.47 -8.42
CA MET A 18 -4.34 -3.02 -8.47
C MET A 18 -4.94 -2.58 -9.80
N LEU A 19 -4.41 -3.09 -10.92
CA LEU A 19 -4.94 -2.76 -12.24
C LEU A 19 -6.39 -3.23 -12.39
N ILE A 20 -6.72 -4.44 -11.92
CA ILE A 20 -8.09 -4.98 -11.89
C ILE A 20 -9.02 -4.07 -11.05
N ASP A 21 -8.56 -3.62 -9.88
CA ASP A 21 -9.31 -2.68 -9.02
C ASP A 21 -9.66 -1.39 -9.75
N HIS A 22 -8.65 -0.78 -10.39
CA HIS A 22 -8.84 0.51 -11.06
C HIS A 22 -9.66 0.39 -12.35
N ILE A 23 -9.57 -0.72 -13.08
CA ILE A 23 -10.49 -1.03 -14.19
C ILE A 23 -11.93 -1.14 -13.64
N GLY A 24 -12.14 -1.91 -12.58
CA GLY A 24 -13.45 -1.99 -11.92
C GLY A 24 -13.95 -0.62 -11.49
N TYR A 25 -13.07 0.24 -10.96
CA TYR A 25 -13.42 1.59 -10.51
C TYR A 25 -13.98 2.46 -11.64
N ILE A 26 -13.29 2.54 -12.79
CA ILE A 26 -13.75 3.37 -13.93
C ILE A 26 -14.97 2.78 -14.64
N MET A 27 -15.20 1.46 -14.51
CA MET A 27 -16.35 0.77 -15.12
C MET A 27 -17.62 0.84 -14.25
N TYR A 28 -17.59 1.57 -13.12
CA TYR A 28 -18.76 1.73 -12.25
C TYR A 28 -19.95 2.32 -13.04
N GLY A 29 -21.10 1.66 -12.97
CA GLY A 29 -22.30 2.04 -13.72
C GLY A 29 -22.36 1.55 -15.17
N HIS A 30 -21.26 1.01 -15.72
CA HIS A 30 -21.19 0.49 -17.11
C HIS A 30 -21.17 -1.05 -17.18
N ILE A 31 -21.01 -1.73 -16.04
CA ILE A 31 -21.01 -3.19 -15.93
C ILE A 31 -21.98 -3.65 -14.86
N ASP A 32 -22.34 -4.95 -14.91
CA ASP A 32 -23.17 -5.57 -13.87
C ASP A 32 -22.56 -5.43 -12.48
N THR A 33 -23.41 -5.18 -11.47
CA THR A 33 -22.99 -4.97 -10.08
C THR A 33 -22.22 -6.17 -9.51
N GLY A 34 -22.55 -7.39 -9.90
CA GLY A 34 -21.84 -8.60 -9.48
C GLY A 34 -20.41 -8.62 -10.03
N VAL A 35 -20.25 -8.31 -11.33
CA VAL A 35 -18.93 -8.19 -11.97
C VAL A 35 -18.12 -7.07 -11.32
N TYR A 36 -18.72 -5.89 -11.10
CA TYR A 36 -18.09 -4.79 -10.38
C TYR A 36 -17.55 -5.23 -9.01
N ASN A 37 -18.38 -5.87 -8.19
CA ASN A 37 -17.99 -6.33 -6.85
C ASN A 37 -16.86 -7.37 -6.89
N VAL A 38 -16.82 -8.25 -7.89
CA VAL A 38 -15.73 -9.21 -8.07
C VAL A 38 -14.43 -8.49 -8.42
N LEU A 39 -14.44 -7.55 -9.37
CA LEU A 39 -13.25 -6.79 -9.75
C LEU A 39 -12.71 -5.99 -8.56
N ARG A 40 -13.59 -5.31 -7.83
CA ARG A 40 -13.23 -4.56 -6.62
C ARG A 40 -12.70 -5.48 -5.51
N GLY A 41 -13.31 -6.65 -5.31
CA GLY A 41 -12.84 -7.64 -4.32
C GLY A 41 -11.43 -8.15 -4.64
N ILE A 42 -11.15 -8.54 -5.88
CA ILE A 42 -9.79 -8.93 -6.32
C ILE A 42 -8.82 -7.77 -6.10
N GLY A 43 -9.24 -6.56 -6.42
CA GLY A 43 -8.45 -5.35 -6.26
C GLY A 43 -8.03 -5.07 -4.83
N ARG A 44 -8.89 -5.36 -3.84
CA ARG A 44 -8.59 -5.13 -2.40
C ARG A 44 -7.38 -5.89 -1.89
N ILE A 45 -6.96 -6.95 -2.56
CA ILE A 45 -5.74 -7.73 -2.25
C ILE A 45 -4.48 -6.86 -2.46
N SER A 46 -4.52 -5.91 -3.38
CA SER A 46 -3.37 -5.11 -3.82
C SER A 46 -2.76 -4.28 -2.69
N PHE A 47 -3.59 -3.48 -2.01
CA PHE A 47 -3.09 -2.50 -1.04
C PHE A 47 -2.30 -3.14 0.11
N PRO A 48 -2.78 -4.19 0.80
CA PRO A 48 -2.00 -4.81 1.88
C PRO A 48 -0.68 -5.41 1.38
N LEU A 49 -0.63 -5.91 0.13
CA LEU A 49 0.61 -6.40 -0.46
C LEU A 49 1.60 -5.25 -0.67
N PHE A 50 1.16 -4.08 -1.16
CA PHE A 50 2.02 -2.91 -1.27
C PHE A 50 2.46 -2.39 0.10
N ALA A 51 1.56 -2.33 1.09
CA ALA A 51 1.91 -1.95 2.47
C ALA A 51 3.00 -2.87 3.06
N PHE A 52 2.88 -4.18 2.85
CA PHE A 52 3.90 -5.15 3.22
C PHE A 52 5.23 -4.90 2.47
N LEU A 53 5.18 -4.67 1.16
CA LEU A 53 6.38 -4.41 0.34
C LEU A 53 7.06 -3.08 0.71
N ILE A 54 6.33 -2.06 1.15
CA ILE A 54 6.87 -0.81 1.69
C ILE A 54 7.63 -1.07 3.00
N ALA A 55 7.02 -1.82 3.92
CA ALA A 55 7.66 -2.20 5.18
C ALA A 55 8.93 -3.05 4.95
N GLU A 56 8.85 -4.04 4.05
CA GLU A 56 9.96 -4.89 3.65
C GLU A 56 11.08 -4.08 2.97
N GLY A 57 10.72 -3.16 2.08
CA GLY A 57 11.66 -2.24 1.44
C GLY A 57 12.38 -1.35 2.45
N PHE A 58 11.68 -0.85 3.46
CA PHE A 58 12.28 -0.05 4.53
C PHE A 58 13.20 -0.91 5.41
N PHE A 59 12.84 -2.14 5.69
CA PHE A 59 13.67 -3.07 6.46
C PHE A 59 15.04 -3.29 5.81
N TYR A 60 15.09 -3.47 4.48
CA TYR A 60 16.32 -3.76 3.74
C TYR A 60 17.04 -2.53 3.16
N THR A 61 16.48 -1.34 3.28
CA THR A 61 17.14 -0.15 2.71
C THR A 61 18.39 0.22 3.51
N LYS A 62 19.45 0.59 2.76
CA LYS A 62 20.68 1.14 3.34
C LYS A 62 20.59 2.66 3.53
N ASP A 63 19.69 3.33 2.79
CA ASP A 63 19.50 4.78 2.79
C ASP A 63 18.00 5.10 2.88
N GLU A 64 17.55 5.28 4.10
CA GLU A 64 16.14 5.54 4.45
C GLU A 64 15.67 6.86 3.85
N LYS A 65 16.54 7.89 3.84
CA LYS A 65 16.23 9.21 3.29
C LYS A 65 15.99 9.15 1.80
N LYS A 66 16.87 8.47 1.05
CA LYS A 66 16.67 8.28 -0.40
C LYS A 66 15.43 7.44 -0.71
N TYR A 67 15.08 6.48 0.16
CA TYR A 67 13.85 5.71 -0.03
C TYR A 67 12.62 6.60 0.17
N LEU A 68 12.58 7.38 1.25
CA LEU A 68 11.51 8.34 1.53
C LEU A 68 11.36 9.38 0.42
N LEU A 69 12.47 10.03 0.01
CA LEU A 69 12.47 11.03 -1.07
C LEU A 69 11.91 10.45 -2.38
N ARG A 70 12.19 9.20 -2.68
CA ARG A 70 11.68 8.54 -3.88
C ARG A 70 10.16 8.35 -3.80
N ILE A 71 9.63 7.85 -2.66
CA ILE A 71 8.19 7.64 -2.51
C ILE A 71 7.44 8.97 -2.57
N ILE A 72 7.92 10.01 -1.87
CA ILE A 72 7.25 11.33 -1.87
C ILE A 72 7.30 12.00 -3.25
N SER A 73 8.42 11.86 -3.99
CA SER A 73 8.51 12.39 -5.36
C SER A 73 7.45 11.75 -6.27
N PHE A 74 7.29 10.42 -6.19
CA PHE A 74 6.25 9.73 -6.95
C PHE A 74 4.84 10.02 -6.42
N ALA A 75 4.65 10.35 -5.14
CA ALA A 75 3.38 10.82 -4.61
C ALA A 75 2.92 12.09 -5.32
N PHE A 76 3.80 13.09 -5.45
CA PHE A 76 3.48 14.33 -6.18
C PHE A 76 3.28 14.10 -7.68
N ILE A 77 4.13 13.30 -8.33
CA ILE A 77 4.00 12.98 -9.76
C ILE A 77 2.65 12.27 -10.03
N SER A 78 2.22 11.40 -9.13
CA SER A 78 1.01 10.60 -9.31
C SER A 78 -0.29 11.31 -8.93
N GLU A 79 -0.20 12.51 -8.32
CA GLU A 79 -1.39 13.22 -7.84
C GLU A 79 -2.29 13.66 -9.00
N ILE A 80 -1.73 14.18 -10.08
CA ILE A 80 -2.50 14.57 -11.28
C ILE A 80 -3.19 13.35 -11.91
N PRO A 81 -2.49 12.24 -12.25
CA PRO A 81 -3.12 11.01 -12.74
C PRO A 81 -4.21 10.47 -11.81
N PHE A 82 -3.95 10.47 -10.48
CA PHE A 82 -4.92 10.03 -9.49
C PHE A 82 -6.19 10.89 -9.52
N ASN A 83 -6.05 12.22 -9.50
CA ASN A 83 -7.17 13.15 -9.55
C ASN A 83 -7.99 13.00 -10.85
N MET A 84 -7.31 12.77 -11.98
CA MET A 84 -7.97 12.52 -13.27
C MET A 84 -8.81 11.24 -13.25
N MET A 85 -8.30 10.18 -12.63
CA MET A 85 -8.99 8.88 -12.57
C MET A 85 -10.13 8.90 -11.54
N THR A 86 -9.93 9.51 -10.36
CA THR A 86 -10.89 9.44 -9.25
C THR A 86 -11.93 10.57 -9.29
N GLY A 87 -11.50 11.78 -9.64
CA GLY A 87 -12.34 12.99 -9.63
C GLY A 87 -12.66 13.56 -11.00
N GLY A 88 -12.16 12.98 -12.10
CA GLY A 88 -12.35 13.47 -13.47
C GLY A 88 -11.71 14.85 -13.73
N ARG A 89 -10.88 15.36 -12.83
CA ARG A 89 -10.30 16.72 -12.86
C ARG A 89 -8.80 16.66 -12.58
N ILE A 90 -8.05 17.66 -13.05
CA ILE A 90 -6.60 17.77 -12.77
C ILE A 90 -6.36 18.06 -11.28
N ILE A 91 -7.20 18.89 -10.68
CA ILE A 91 -7.17 19.20 -9.24
C ILE A 91 -8.45 18.68 -8.61
N TYR A 92 -8.30 17.77 -7.66
CA TYR A 92 -9.39 17.19 -6.89
C TYR A 92 -9.03 17.24 -5.40
N THR A 93 -9.93 17.78 -4.59
CA THR A 93 -9.68 18.02 -3.15
C THR A 93 -10.29 16.95 -2.23
N GLY A 94 -10.85 15.89 -2.80
CA GLY A 94 -11.51 14.84 -2.03
C GLY A 94 -10.55 13.98 -1.21
N SER A 95 -9.48 13.51 -1.85
CA SER A 95 -8.42 12.71 -1.24
C SER A 95 -7.12 12.86 -2.00
N VAL A 96 -5.99 12.56 -1.38
CA VAL A 96 -4.68 12.44 -2.03
C VAL A 96 -4.31 10.96 -2.21
N ASN A 97 -3.47 10.68 -3.21
CA ASN A 97 -3.13 9.30 -3.58
C ASN A 97 -2.40 8.50 -2.47
N VAL A 98 -2.42 7.18 -2.59
CA VAL A 98 -1.89 6.23 -1.60
C VAL A 98 -0.39 6.37 -1.30
N LEU A 99 0.40 6.97 -2.20
CA LEU A 99 1.83 7.17 -1.96
C LEU A 99 2.08 8.22 -0.85
N PHE A 100 1.14 9.14 -0.61
CA PHE A 100 1.19 10.01 0.57
C PHE A 100 0.99 9.21 1.86
N THR A 101 0.08 8.23 1.88
CA THR A 101 -0.06 7.29 3.02
C THR A 101 1.24 6.54 3.28
N PHE A 102 1.87 6.00 2.23
CA PHE A 102 3.16 5.31 2.36
C PHE A 102 4.29 6.24 2.77
N THR A 103 4.27 7.52 2.35
CA THR A 103 5.24 8.53 2.79
C THR A 103 5.14 8.76 4.29
N ILE A 104 3.92 8.95 4.81
CA ILE A 104 3.69 9.13 6.25
C ILE A 104 4.10 7.87 7.02
N ALA A 105 3.72 6.69 6.53
CA ALA A 105 4.12 5.43 7.15
C ALA A 105 5.65 5.27 7.21
N LEU A 106 6.37 5.62 6.15
CA LEU A 106 7.83 5.62 6.13
C LEU A 106 8.44 6.63 7.10
N LEU A 107 7.84 7.82 7.27
CA LEU A 107 8.26 8.78 8.28
C LEU A 107 8.08 8.22 9.69
N VAL A 108 6.95 7.56 9.97
CA VAL A 108 6.72 6.84 11.24
C VAL A 108 7.83 5.81 11.47
N LEU A 109 8.10 4.95 10.49
CA LEU A 109 9.16 3.93 10.62
C LEU A 109 10.56 4.54 10.78
N TYR A 110 10.82 5.67 10.10
CA TYR A 110 12.10 6.40 10.24
C TYR A 110 12.32 6.90 11.67
N VAL A 111 11.29 7.50 12.27
CA VAL A 111 11.33 7.97 13.66
C VAL A 111 11.44 6.78 14.64
N CYS A 112 10.68 5.71 14.43
CA CYS A 112 10.77 4.50 15.25
C CYS A 112 12.19 3.90 15.21
N ARG A 113 12.78 3.78 14.01
CA ARG A 113 14.15 3.29 13.85
C ARG A 113 15.19 4.21 14.53
N TYR A 114 14.94 5.51 14.59
CA TYR A 114 15.79 6.42 15.35
C TYR A 114 15.74 6.12 16.85
N TYR A 115 14.55 5.80 17.40
CA TYR A 115 14.43 5.39 18.81
C TYR A 115 15.17 4.07 19.07
N ASP A 116 15.03 3.09 18.17
CA ASP A 116 15.74 1.81 18.28
C ASP A 116 17.27 2.02 18.30
N LYS A 117 17.80 2.89 17.42
CA LYS A 117 19.23 3.26 17.39
C LYS A 117 19.72 3.96 18.66
N LYS A 118 18.81 4.61 19.42
CA LYS A 118 19.10 5.24 20.72
C LYS A 118 18.97 4.28 21.90
N GLY A 119 18.68 3.00 21.64
CA GLY A 119 18.49 1.98 22.69
C GLY A 119 17.13 2.07 23.41
N LEU A 120 16.21 2.86 22.91
CA LEU A 120 14.85 2.98 23.43
C LEU A 120 13.99 1.86 22.85
N GLY A 121 14.14 0.63 23.23
CA GLY A 121 13.41 -0.51 22.66
C GLY A 121 11.93 -0.28 22.36
N PHE A 122 11.29 -1.23 21.69
CA PHE A 122 9.87 -1.11 21.31
C PHE A 122 8.97 -0.78 22.53
N GLY A 123 8.24 0.32 22.49
CA GLY A 123 7.43 0.79 23.60
C GLY A 123 6.48 1.93 23.23
N ILE A 124 6.06 2.69 24.25
CA ILE A 124 5.04 3.74 24.13
C ILE A 124 5.38 4.80 23.05
N LEU A 125 6.65 5.17 22.90
CA LEU A 125 7.06 6.17 21.90
C LEU A 125 6.78 5.68 20.46
N HIS A 126 6.92 4.39 20.18
CA HIS A 126 6.61 3.81 18.88
C HIS A 126 5.11 3.88 18.61
N PHE A 127 4.28 3.55 19.60
CA PHE A 127 2.82 3.66 19.48
C PHE A 127 2.37 5.11 19.29
N LEU A 128 2.88 6.04 20.08
CA LEU A 128 2.55 7.47 19.94
C LEU A 128 2.96 7.99 18.56
N THR A 129 4.13 7.62 18.05
CA THR A 129 4.57 7.98 16.70
C THR A 129 3.64 7.40 15.63
N ALA A 130 3.20 6.15 15.78
CA ALA A 130 2.23 5.54 14.87
C ALA A 130 0.88 6.27 14.92
N VAL A 131 0.38 6.60 16.11
CA VAL A 131 -0.88 7.35 16.29
C VAL A 131 -0.80 8.73 15.64
N VAL A 132 0.30 9.46 15.82
CA VAL A 132 0.52 10.75 15.15
C VAL A 132 0.52 10.58 13.63
N GLY A 133 1.21 9.57 13.10
CA GLY A 133 1.21 9.28 11.68
C GLY A 133 -0.19 8.93 11.15
N MET A 134 -0.95 8.13 11.89
CA MET A 134 -2.36 7.80 11.55
C MET A 134 -3.23 9.05 11.53
N ALA A 135 -3.09 9.93 12.52
CA ALA A 135 -3.82 11.20 12.57
C ALA A 135 -3.46 12.12 11.40
N LEU A 136 -2.18 12.24 11.03
CA LEU A 136 -1.74 13.01 9.87
C LEU A 136 -2.33 12.46 8.56
N ALA A 137 -2.31 11.14 8.36
CA ALA A 137 -2.90 10.50 7.19
C ALA A 137 -4.41 10.74 7.08
N PHE A 138 -5.10 10.75 8.20
CA PHE A 138 -6.53 11.08 8.28
C PHE A 138 -6.79 12.55 7.94
N LEU A 139 -6.02 13.48 8.50
CA LEU A 139 -6.17 14.92 8.28
C LEU A 139 -5.97 15.33 6.82
N ILE A 140 -4.98 14.76 6.13
CA ILE A 140 -4.75 15.04 4.71
C ILE A 140 -5.68 14.23 3.78
N ARG A 141 -6.57 13.40 4.34
CA ARG A 141 -7.47 12.52 3.59
C ARG A 141 -6.73 11.63 2.58
N SER A 142 -5.60 11.06 3.00
CA SER A 142 -4.85 10.17 2.11
C SER A 142 -5.62 8.87 1.88
N ASP A 143 -5.47 8.30 0.68
CA ASP A 143 -6.08 7.02 0.33
C ASP A 143 -5.60 5.93 1.31
N TYR A 144 -6.51 5.09 1.80
CA TYR A 144 -6.34 4.16 2.93
C TYR A 144 -5.95 4.81 4.28
N SER A 145 -5.79 6.11 4.34
CA SER A 145 -5.74 6.93 5.57
C SER A 145 -4.96 6.27 6.72
N TYR A 146 -5.50 6.31 7.94
CA TYR A 146 -4.91 5.73 9.15
C TYR A 146 -4.68 4.23 9.05
N CYS A 147 -5.54 3.49 8.35
CA CYS A 147 -5.40 2.05 8.16
C CYS A 147 -4.10 1.70 7.42
N GLY A 148 -3.76 2.48 6.39
CA GLY A 148 -2.53 2.26 5.63
C GLY A 148 -1.28 2.43 6.47
N VAL A 149 -1.22 3.47 7.31
CA VAL A 149 -0.11 3.68 8.23
C VAL A 149 -0.03 2.54 9.25
N ALA A 150 -1.17 2.13 9.83
CA ALA A 150 -1.24 1.04 10.79
C ALA A 150 -0.76 -0.29 10.19
N LEU A 151 -1.16 -0.63 8.96
CA LEU A 151 -0.74 -1.86 8.28
C LEU A 151 0.77 -1.88 8.00
N VAL A 152 1.35 -0.79 7.49
CA VAL A 152 2.80 -0.70 7.26
C VAL A 152 3.56 -0.85 8.58
N PHE A 153 3.08 -0.22 9.65
CA PHE A 153 3.67 -0.34 10.98
C PHE A 153 3.63 -1.78 11.49
N VAL A 154 2.47 -2.45 11.42
CA VAL A 154 2.30 -3.85 11.83
C VAL A 154 3.18 -4.77 11.00
N PHE A 155 3.23 -4.62 9.68
CA PHE A 155 4.06 -5.45 8.80
C PHE A 155 5.56 -5.28 9.07
N TYR A 156 6.02 -4.07 9.41
CA TYR A 156 7.41 -3.83 9.77
C TYR A 156 7.77 -4.59 11.06
N TYR A 157 6.96 -4.49 12.11
CA TYR A 157 7.21 -5.19 13.36
C TYR A 157 6.96 -6.70 13.28
N MET A 158 6.06 -7.18 12.41
CA MET A 158 5.91 -8.58 12.06
C MET A 158 7.24 -9.18 11.57
N ARG A 159 7.96 -8.43 10.74
CA ARG A 159 9.27 -8.86 10.23
C ARG A 159 10.30 -9.02 11.34
N TYR A 160 10.32 -8.12 12.33
CA TYR A 160 11.23 -8.19 13.47
C TYR A 160 10.94 -9.37 14.38
N ASN A 161 9.70 -9.58 14.76
CA ASN A 161 9.32 -10.51 15.84
C ASN A 161 8.91 -11.90 15.36
N LYS A 162 8.76 -12.12 14.05
CA LYS A 162 8.37 -13.41 13.41
C LYS A 162 7.16 -14.11 14.05
N GLY A 163 6.34 -13.37 14.81
CA GLY A 163 5.18 -13.90 15.53
C GLY A 163 3.94 -14.05 14.61
N THR A 164 3.07 -15.01 14.93
CA THR A 164 1.79 -15.20 14.21
C THR A 164 0.74 -14.14 14.56
N GLY A 165 0.84 -13.53 15.74
CA GLY A 165 -0.09 -12.50 16.21
C GLY A 165 -0.23 -11.29 15.28
N TYR A 166 0.84 -10.92 14.56
CA TYR A 166 0.82 -9.81 13.62
C TYR A 166 -0.08 -10.05 12.39
N TYR A 167 -0.21 -11.31 11.94
CA TYR A 167 -1.17 -11.68 10.89
C TYR A 167 -2.60 -11.44 11.36
N PHE A 168 -2.88 -11.81 12.61
CA PHE A 168 -4.20 -11.57 13.19
C PHE A 168 -4.50 -10.07 13.34
N THR A 169 -3.54 -9.29 13.83
CA THR A 169 -3.67 -7.83 13.92
C THR A 169 -3.89 -7.19 12.55
N ALA A 170 -3.13 -7.60 11.54
CA ALA A 170 -3.29 -7.10 10.17
C ALA A 170 -4.67 -7.47 9.59
N ALA A 171 -5.13 -8.71 9.79
CA ALA A 171 -6.48 -9.13 9.38
C ALA A 171 -7.56 -8.29 10.07
N LEU A 172 -7.44 -8.06 11.38
CA LEU A 172 -8.38 -7.24 12.15
C LEU A 172 -8.45 -5.80 11.62
N ILE A 173 -7.30 -5.16 11.34
CA ILE A 173 -7.25 -3.83 10.75
C ILE A 173 -7.98 -3.80 9.41
N MET A 174 -7.75 -4.79 8.54
CA MET A 174 -8.40 -4.87 7.22
C MET A 174 -9.91 -5.05 7.34
N ILE A 175 -10.37 -5.88 8.27
CA ILE A 175 -11.80 -6.15 8.53
C ILE A 175 -12.48 -4.88 9.06
N LEU A 176 -11.87 -4.22 10.05
CA LEU A 176 -12.45 -3.01 10.67
C LEU A 176 -12.47 -1.80 9.74
N TYR A 177 -11.54 -1.73 8.79
CA TYR A 177 -11.52 -0.67 7.78
C TYR A 177 -12.46 -0.97 6.60
N GLY A 178 -12.82 -2.23 6.39
CA GLY A 178 -13.64 -2.66 5.26
C GLY A 178 -15.08 -2.19 5.36
N GLU A 179 -15.50 -1.33 4.43
CA GLU A 179 -16.87 -0.79 4.35
C GLU A 179 -17.85 -1.72 3.61
N SER A 180 -17.36 -2.81 2.99
CA SER A 180 -18.16 -3.71 2.17
C SER A 180 -17.65 -5.15 2.22
N ILE A 181 -18.49 -6.10 1.81
CA ILE A 181 -18.13 -7.53 1.72
C ILE A 181 -16.91 -7.71 0.78
N SER A 182 -16.83 -6.96 -0.31
CA SER A 182 -15.68 -7.01 -1.21
C SER A 182 -14.37 -6.59 -0.52
N SER A 183 -14.45 -5.71 0.48
CA SER A 183 -13.28 -5.27 1.26
C SER A 183 -12.67 -6.39 2.11
N LEU A 184 -13.46 -7.38 2.52
CA LEU A 184 -12.96 -8.55 3.26
C LEU A 184 -11.97 -9.38 2.43
N ALA A 185 -12.04 -9.28 1.10
CA ALA A 185 -11.08 -9.95 0.21
C ALA A 185 -9.62 -9.46 0.44
N ALA A 186 -9.42 -8.28 1.03
CA ALA A 186 -8.09 -7.80 1.43
C ALA A 186 -7.35 -8.79 2.34
N VAL A 187 -8.07 -9.53 3.19
CA VAL A 187 -7.49 -10.52 4.10
C VAL A 187 -6.79 -11.65 3.36
N PHE A 188 -7.22 -12.01 2.15
CA PHE A 188 -6.53 -13.01 1.32
C PHE A 188 -5.10 -12.62 0.95
N SER A 189 -4.75 -11.33 1.00
CA SER A 189 -3.37 -10.88 0.82
C SER A 189 -2.40 -11.52 1.81
N LEU A 190 -2.86 -11.86 3.01
CA LEU A 190 -2.06 -12.50 4.06
C LEU A 190 -1.56 -13.89 3.65
N VAL A 191 -2.27 -14.58 2.76
CA VAL A 191 -1.82 -15.87 2.19
C VAL A 191 -0.55 -15.65 1.37
N PHE A 192 -0.51 -14.62 0.51
CA PHE A 192 0.67 -14.30 -0.30
C PHE A 192 1.83 -13.83 0.57
N ILE A 193 1.56 -13.03 1.61
CA ILE A 193 2.56 -12.57 2.59
C ILE A 193 3.12 -13.77 3.37
N TYR A 194 2.29 -14.73 3.75
CA TYR A 194 2.73 -15.94 4.43
C TYR A 194 3.64 -16.81 3.54
N LEU A 195 3.33 -16.89 2.24
CA LEU A 195 4.12 -17.64 1.26
C LEU A 195 5.41 -16.93 0.83
N TYR A 196 5.63 -15.69 1.27
CA TYR A 196 6.82 -14.91 0.94
C TYR A 196 8.08 -15.51 1.60
N ASN A 197 9.13 -15.73 0.77
CA ASN A 197 10.38 -16.40 1.18
C ASN A 197 11.48 -15.45 1.66
N GLY A 198 11.30 -14.12 1.55
CA GLY A 198 12.32 -13.14 1.93
C GLY A 198 13.33 -12.79 0.84
N GLU A 199 13.23 -13.38 -0.37
CA GLU A 199 14.17 -13.18 -1.46
C GLU A 199 13.71 -12.07 -2.43
N LYS A 200 14.68 -11.40 -3.09
CA LYS A 200 14.39 -10.30 -4.02
C LYS A 200 13.86 -10.74 -5.38
N GLY A 201 14.19 -11.93 -5.83
CA GLY A 201 13.92 -12.41 -7.20
C GLY A 201 15.04 -12.08 -8.22
N LYS A 202 14.87 -12.56 -9.46
CA LYS A 202 15.90 -12.60 -10.50
C LYS A 202 16.26 -11.22 -11.09
N TYR A 203 15.27 -10.36 -11.24
CA TYR A 203 15.44 -9.06 -11.94
C TYR A 203 15.73 -7.88 -11.00
N GLY A 204 15.51 -8.03 -9.70
CA GLY A 204 15.90 -7.13 -8.62
C GLY A 204 15.75 -5.63 -8.93
N ASN A 205 16.88 -4.93 -9.11
CA ASN A 205 16.88 -3.48 -9.32
C ASN A 205 16.42 -3.05 -10.73
N ARG A 206 16.47 -3.92 -11.75
CA ARG A 206 16.11 -3.57 -13.13
C ARG A 206 14.63 -3.26 -13.28
N ILE A 207 13.77 -3.99 -12.57
CA ILE A 207 12.31 -3.81 -12.63
C ILE A 207 11.83 -2.72 -11.64
N LYS A 208 12.69 -2.25 -10.75
CA LYS A 208 12.31 -1.29 -9.72
C LYS A 208 11.62 -0.05 -10.27
N TRP A 209 12.21 0.58 -11.30
CA TRP A 209 11.67 1.79 -11.91
C TRP A 209 10.36 1.53 -12.64
N PHE A 210 10.19 0.35 -13.23
CA PHE A 210 8.93 -0.05 -13.83
C PHE A 210 7.76 0.04 -12.82
N PHE A 211 7.92 -0.47 -11.60
CA PHE A 211 6.88 -0.42 -10.58
C PHE A 211 6.54 1.02 -10.16
N TYR A 212 7.52 1.92 -10.09
CA TYR A 212 7.26 3.32 -9.77
C TYR A 212 6.53 4.05 -10.90
N VAL A 213 6.95 3.86 -12.14
CA VAL A 213 6.37 4.53 -13.32
C VAL A 213 5.00 3.96 -13.66
N PHE A 214 4.77 2.67 -13.45
CA PHE A 214 3.50 2.02 -13.73
C PHE A 214 2.34 2.71 -12.96
N TYR A 215 2.56 3.10 -11.71
CA TYR A 215 1.51 3.67 -10.87
C TYR A 215 0.90 4.96 -11.48
N PRO A 216 1.64 6.03 -11.80
CA PRO A 216 1.06 7.20 -12.44
C PRO A 216 0.58 6.94 -13.88
N VAL A 217 1.28 6.10 -14.65
CA VAL A 217 0.95 5.87 -16.06
C VAL A 217 -0.37 5.15 -16.23
N HIS A 218 -0.62 4.04 -15.50
CA HIS A 218 -1.89 3.33 -15.64
C HIS A 218 -3.09 4.16 -15.17
N MET A 219 -2.93 4.96 -14.09
CA MET A 219 -3.99 5.88 -13.65
C MET A 219 -4.28 6.97 -14.68
N MET A 220 -3.24 7.51 -15.33
CA MET A 220 -3.42 8.48 -16.41
C MET A 220 -4.21 7.88 -17.58
N ILE A 221 -3.81 6.68 -18.02
CA ILE A 221 -4.51 5.97 -19.10
C ILE A 221 -5.98 5.71 -18.72
N LEU A 222 -6.21 5.16 -17.53
CA LEU A 222 -7.57 4.87 -17.06
C LEU A 222 -8.39 6.14 -16.84
N GLY A 223 -7.77 7.22 -16.34
CA GLY A 223 -8.45 8.51 -16.20
C GLY A 223 -8.83 9.16 -17.53
N ILE A 224 -8.06 8.91 -18.60
CA ILE A 224 -8.41 9.31 -19.96
C ILE A 224 -9.57 8.45 -20.48
N ILE A 225 -9.47 7.12 -20.37
CA ILE A 225 -10.52 6.18 -20.81
C ILE A 225 -11.84 6.47 -20.11
N GLY A 226 -11.84 6.69 -18.79
CA GLY A 226 -13.02 6.97 -17.99
C GLY A 226 -13.77 8.26 -18.36
N ARG A 227 -13.17 9.14 -19.17
CA ARG A 227 -13.86 10.32 -19.72
C ARG A 227 -14.71 10.02 -20.97
N PHE A 228 -14.49 8.87 -21.57
CA PHE A 228 -15.22 8.43 -22.77
C PHE A 228 -16.27 7.35 -22.46
N LEU A 229 -16.31 6.89 -21.22
CA LEU A 229 -17.34 6.00 -20.68
C LEU A 229 -18.49 6.82 -20.10
#